data_a1479c371d80fef75969138c969fc4fb
#
_entry.id   a1479c371d80fef75969138c969fc4fb
#
_cell.length_a   1.000
_cell.length_b   1.000
_cell.length_c   1.000
_cell.angle_alpha   90.00
_cell.angle_beta   90.00
_cell.angle_gamma   90.00
#
_symmetry.space_group_name_H-M   'P 1'
#
loop_
_entity.id
_entity.type
_entity.pdbx_description
1 polymer ?
#
loop_
_entity_poly.entity_id
_entity_poly.type
_entity_poly.pdbx_seq_one_letter_code
_entity_poly.pdbx_strand_id
1 'polypeptide(L)'
;LKGSQLYVELDGKQYDVMLKELDYDSMKNQILEMDFQTLVKGEKVHAVAEIVLHHKDQVVEGVLEQLLTEIAYKAVPEALVDKVDVDCSKLRLGDTLKVADLDIAKDKDIEIMTHMDAPVVNVVAPKGDLPVEEETTEEDK
;
A
#
# COMPACT_ATOMS: atom_id res chain seq x y z
N LEU A 1 -9.17 0.88 -6.53
CA LEU A 1 -9.89 0.09 -7.47
C LEU A 1 -9.05 -0.99 -8.09
N LYS A 2 -7.80 -0.71 -8.33
CA LYS A 2 -6.82 -1.72 -8.69
C LYS A 2 -6.73 -2.73 -7.56
N GLY A 3 -6.81 -4.00 -7.89
CA GLY A 3 -6.84 -5.06 -6.90
C GLY A 3 -8.24 -5.46 -6.44
N SER A 4 -9.25 -4.77 -6.90
CA SER A 4 -10.64 -5.08 -6.54
C SER A 4 -11.07 -6.39 -7.15
N GLN A 5 -11.80 -7.18 -6.36
CA GLN A 5 -12.39 -8.42 -6.83
C GLN A 5 -13.81 -8.15 -7.33
N LEU A 6 -14.15 -8.74 -8.47
CA LEU A 6 -15.47 -8.59 -9.03
C LEU A 6 -15.80 -9.79 -9.90
N TYR A 7 -17.04 -9.83 -10.37
CA TYR A 7 -17.51 -10.86 -11.28
C TYR A 7 -17.67 -10.26 -12.66
N VAL A 8 -17.22 -10.97 -13.66
CA VAL A 8 -17.41 -10.58 -15.04
C VAL A 8 -18.21 -11.67 -15.74
N GLU A 9 -19.30 -11.30 -16.38
CA GLU A 9 -20.10 -12.24 -17.13
C GLU A 9 -19.74 -12.12 -18.60
N LEU A 10 -19.41 -13.26 -19.21
CA LEU A 10 -19.02 -13.32 -20.60
C LEU A 10 -19.63 -14.55 -21.23
N ASP A 11 -20.42 -14.36 -22.28
CA ASP A 11 -21.11 -15.44 -22.99
C ASP A 11 -21.91 -16.35 -22.06
N GLY A 12 -22.58 -15.75 -21.09
CA GLY A 12 -23.40 -16.48 -20.13
C GLY A 12 -22.66 -17.16 -19.01
N LYS A 13 -21.34 -16.98 -18.94
CA LYS A 13 -20.54 -17.51 -17.85
C LYS A 13 -20.03 -16.40 -16.95
N GLN A 14 -20.01 -16.68 -15.67
CA GLN A 14 -19.54 -15.74 -14.68
C GLN A 14 -18.14 -16.10 -14.23
N TYR A 15 -17.25 -15.12 -14.23
CA TYR A 15 -15.85 -15.32 -13.84
C TYR A 15 -15.53 -14.44 -12.65
N ASP A 16 -14.83 -15.03 -11.67
CA ASP A 16 -14.21 -14.27 -10.60
C ASP A 16 -12.93 -13.65 -11.13
N VAL A 17 -12.80 -12.34 -11.03
CA VAL A 17 -11.62 -11.67 -11.56
C VAL A 17 -11.14 -10.60 -10.58
N MET A 18 -9.89 -10.20 -10.75
CA MET A 18 -9.29 -9.10 -10.03
C MET A 18 -8.87 -8.06 -11.04
N LEU A 19 -9.18 -6.79 -10.76
CA LEU A 19 -8.78 -5.70 -11.63
C LEU A 19 -7.27 -5.48 -11.47
N LYS A 20 -6.52 -5.72 -12.55
CA LYS A 20 -5.07 -5.60 -12.55
C LYS A 20 -4.61 -4.22 -12.96
N GLU A 21 -5.18 -3.72 -14.03
CA GLU A 21 -4.79 -2.41 -14.57
C GLU A 21 -6.01 -1.65 -15.01
N LEU A 22 -5.95 -0.36 -14.86
CA LEU A 22 -7.00 0.54 -15.29
C LEU A 22 -6.35 1.73 -15.98
N ASP A 23 -6.71 1.94 -17.23
CA ASP A 23 -6.23 3.08 -17.99
C ASP A 23 -7.38 4.07 -18.15
N TYR A 24 -7.22 5.25 -17.59
CA TYR A 24 -8.28 6.24 -17.49
C TYR A 24 -7.84 7.56 -18.11
N ASP A 25 -8.67 8.08 -19.00
CA ASP A 25 -8.46 9.40 -19.58
C ASP A 25 -9.21 10.43 -18.75
N SER A 26 -8.49 11.16 -17.92
CA SER A 26 -9.11 12.12 -17.01
C SER A 26 -9.66 13.34 -17.74
N MET A 27 -9.14 13.66 -18.90
CA MET A 27 -9.63 14.79 -19.68
C MET A 27 -11.01 14.52 -20.28
N LYS A 28 -11.20 13.30 -20.75
CA LYS A 28 -12.49 12.90 -21.33
C LYS A 28 -13.38 12.19 -20.34
N ASN A 29 -12.87 11.92 -19.16
CA ASN A 29 -13.61 11.24 -18.11
C ASN A 29 -14.05 9.84 -18.56
N GLN A 30 -13.16 9.14 -19.24
CA GLN A 30 -13.43 7.83 -19.82
C GLN A 30 -12.40 6.80 -19.42
N ILE A 31 -12.87 5.57 -19.23
CA ILE A 31 -11.99 4.43 -19.04
C ILE A 31 -11.59 3.93 -20.42
N LEU A 32 -10.28 3.91 -20.68
CA LEU A 32 -9.76 3.46 -21.97
C LEU A 32 -9.53 1.96 -22.00
N GLU A 33 -9.08 1.40 -20.88
CA GLU A 33 -8.72 -0.01 -20.84
C GLU A 33 -8.79 -0.53 -19.43
N MET A 34 -9.23 -1.77 -19.29
CA MET A 34 -9.23 -2.47 -18.02
C MET A 34 -8.70 -3.88 -18.24
N ASP A 35 -7.70 -4.25 -17.46
CA ASP A 35 -7.14 -5.59 -17.50
C ASP A 35 -7.60 -6.37 -16.28
N PHE A 36 -8.11 -7.57 -16.51
CA PHE A 36 -8.59 -8.44 -15.43
C PHE A 36 -7.76 -9.71 -15.39
N GLN A 37 -7.56 -10.21 -14.19
CA GLN A 37 -6.95 -11.52 -13.99
C GLN A 37 -7.99 -12.46 -13.44
N THR A 38 -8.15 -13.62 -14.07
CA THR A 38 -9.07 -14.65 -13.60
C THR A 38 -8.56 -15.22 -12.28
N LEU A 39 -9.48 -15.40 -11.33
CA LEU A 39 -9.15 -15.95 -10.02
C LEU A 39 -9.57 -17.42 -9.97
N VAL A 40 -8.63 -18.29 -9.62
CA VAL A 40 -8.86 -19.71 -9.49
C VAL A 40 -8.65 -20.09 -8.05
N LYS A 41 -9.65 -20.78 -7.46
CA LYS A 41 -9.59 -21.19 -6.06
C LYS A 41 -8.34 -22.01 -5.79
N GLY A 42 -7.63 -21.64 -4.73
CA GLY A 42 -6.42 -22.34 -4.34
C GLY A 42 -5.16 -21.96 -5.09
N GLU A 43 -5.29 -21.11 -6.10
CA GLU A 43 -4.15 -20.67 -6.89
C GLU A 43 -3.74 -19.25 -6.47
N LYS A 44 -2.46 -19.08 -6.12
CA LYS A 44 -1.97 -17.79 -5.68
C LYS A 44 -1.83 -16.81 -6.84
N VAL A 45 -2.17 -15.56 -6.59
CA VAL A 45 -2.02 -14.49 -7.57
C VAL A 45 -1.26 -13.34 -6.94
N HIS A 46 -0.59 -12.58 -7.79
CA HIS A 46 0.09 -11.35 -7.35
C HIS A 46 -0.92 -10.25 -7.20
N ALA A 47 -0.82 -9.50 -6.12
CA ALA A 47 -1.75 -8.40 -5.85
C ALA A 47 -1.01 -7.29 -5.12
N VAL A 48 -1.69 -6.16 -4.99
CA VAL A 48 -1.15 -4.98 -4.33
C VAL A 48 -2.21 -4.48 -3.35
N ALA A 49 -1.80 -4.22 -2.12
CA ALA A 49 -2.67 -3.65 -1.09
C ALA A 49 -2.22 -2.23 -0.78
N GLU A 50 -3.18 -1.34 -0.72
CA GLU A 50 -2.91 0.05 -0.39
C GLU A 50 -2.73 0.21 1.11
N ILE A 51 -1.72 0.97 1.52
CA ILE A 51 -1.47 1.25 2.93
C ILE A 51 -2.26 2.48 3.33
N VAL A 52 -3.15 2.31 4.30
CA VAL A 52 -4.00 3.39 4.81
C VAL A 52 -3.56 3.70 6.23
N LEU A 53 -3.16 4.94 6.47
CA LEU A 53 -2.70 5.37 7.79
C LEU A 53 -3.87 5.95 8.57
N HIS A 54 -4.02 5.50 9.81
CA HIS A 54 -5.07 5.97 10.71
C HIS A 54 -4.45 6.71 11.88
N HIS A 55 -5.15 7.73 12.35
CA HIS A 55 -4.76 8.50 13.54
C HIS A 55 -3.42 9.23 13.36
N LYS A 56 -3.19 9.73 12.16
CA LYS A 56 -1.96 10.48 11.87
C LYS A 56 -1.88 11.75 12.71
N ASP A 57 -3.02 12.33 13.01
CA ASP A 57 -3.11 13.56 13.80
C ASP A 57 -2.76 13.35 15.25
N GLN A 58 -2.67 12.11 15.70
CA GLN A 58 -2.29 11.80 17.09
C GLN A 58 -0.78 11.74 17.28
N VAL A 59 -0.02 11.84 16.19
CA VAL A 59 1.43 11.91 16.27
C VAL A 59 1.80 13.36 16.58
N VAL A 60 2.14 13.64 17.81
CA VAL A 60 2.35 15.02 18.27
C VAL A 60 3.80 15.41 18.43
N GLU A 61 4.71 14.45 18.49
CA GLU A 61 6.10 14.73 18.78
C GLU A 61 6.94 15.00 17.54
N GLY A 62 6.39 14.76 16.35
CA GLY A 62 7.14 14.92 15.12
C GLY A 62 6.25 14.94 13.91
N VAL A 63 6.86 14.81 12.75
CA VAL A 63 6.16 14.76 11.48
C VAL A 63 6.16 13.34 10.96
N LEU A 64 5.00 12.84 10.61
CA LEU A 64 4.85 11.50 10.09
C LEU A 64 5.14 11.52 8.59
N GLU A 65 6.08 10.69 8.17
CA GLU A 65 6.41 10.52 6.76
C GLU A 65 5.99 9.14 6.30
N GLN A 66 5.20 9.08 5.24
CA GLN A 66 4.84 7.81 4.63
C GLN A 66 5.81 7.53 3.50
N LEU A 67 6.58 6.49 3.64
CA LEU A 67 7.63 6.14 2.69
C LEU A 67 7.16 5.10 1.67
N LEU A 68 6.13 4.34 2.04
CA LEU A 68 5.60 3.28 1.20
C LEU A 68 4.09 3.42 1.17
N THR A 69 3.51 3.45 -0.03
CA THR A 69 2.07 3.64 -0.16
C THR A 69 1.32 2.36 -0.46
N GLU A 70 2.02 1.32 -0.88
CA GLU A 70 1.38 0.05 -1.18
C GLU A 70 2.35 -1.10 -0.97
N ILE A 71 1.79 -2.30 -0.83
CA ILE A 71 2.57 -3.50 -0.60
C ILE A 71 2.21 -4.52 -1.67
N ALA A 72 3.23 -5.07 -2.33
CA ALA A 72 3.03 -6.14 -3.27
C ALA A 72 3.09 -7.47 -2.52
N TYR A 73 2.15 -8.34 -2.82
CA TYR A 73 2.08 -9.62 -2.15
C TYR A 73 1.48 -10.68 -3.09
N LYS A 74 1.48 -11.91 -2.64
CA LYS A 74 0.98 -13.05 -3.37
C LYS A 74 0.10 -13.87 -2.43
N ALA A 75 -1.09 -14.21 -2.88
CA ALA A 75 -2.03 -14.92 -2.04
C ALA A 75 -3.10 -15.63 -2.87
N VAL A 76 -3.77 -16.61 -2.26
CA VAL A 76 -4.92 -17.25 -2.91
C VAL A 76 -6.08 -16.24 -2.90
N PRO A 77 -7.06 -16.39 -3.83
CA PRO A 77 -8.15 -15.43 -3.94
C PRO A 77 -8.90 -15.18 -2.64
N GLU A 78 -9.02 -16.20 -1.81
CA GLU A 78 -9.74 -16.10 -0.54
C GLU A 78 -9.02 -15.21 0.47
N ALA A 79 -7.72 -15.02 0.30
CA ALA A 79 -6.90 -14.23 1.22
C ALA A 79 -6.55 -12.84 0.67
N LEU A 80 -7.08 -12.48 -0.48
CA LEU A 80 -6.78 -11.18 -1.07
C LEU A 80 -7.36 -10.04 -0.24
N VAL A 81 -6.58 -8.97 -0.11
CA VAL A 81 -7.01 -7.77 0.62
C VAL A 81 -6.74 -6.55 -0.25
N ASP A 82 -7.58 -5.53 -0.10
CA ASP A 82 -7.44 -4.29 -0.85
C ASP A 82 -6.58 -3.27 -0.12
N LYS A 83 -6.61 -3.31 1.19
CA LYS A 83 -5.99 -2.30 2.03
C LYS A 83 -5.31 -2.91 3.23
N VAL A 84 -4.29 -2.20 3.70
CA VAL A 84 -3.62 -2.52 4.95
C VAL A 84 -3.79 -1.31 5.85
N ASP A 85 -4.51 -1.49 6.94
CA ASP A 85 -4.74 -0.41 7.89
C ASP A 85 -3.59 -0.33 8.89
N VAL A 86 -3.03 0.87 9.03
CA VAL A 86 -1.90 1.10 9.93
C VAL A 86 -2.30 2.16 10.94
N ASP A 87 -2.23 1.81 12.22
CA ASP A 87 -2.55 2.72 13.30
C ASP A 87 -1.28 3.47 13.71
N CYS A 88 -1.29 4.78 13.53
CA CYS A 88 -0.14 5.63 13.81
C CYS A 88 -0.20 6.28 15.18
N SER A 89 -1.25 6.02 15.96
CA SER A 89 -1.47 6.73 17.23
C SER A 89 -0.38 6.47 18.25
N LYS A 90 0.34 5.36 18.13
CA LYS A 90 1.39 4.99 19.09
C LYS A 90 2.79 5.36 18.63
N LEU A 91 2.90 5.92 17.47
CA LEU A 91 4.22 6.28 16.93
C LEU A 91 4.75 7.54 17.58
N ARG A 92 6.05 7.57 17.79
CA ARG A 92 6.73 8.69 18.42
C ARG A 92 7.92 9.12 17.57
N LEU A 93 8.48 10.28 17.93
CA LEU A 93 9.66 10.79 17.24
C LEU A 93 10.77 9.74 17.22
N GLY A 94 11.27 9.44 16.04
CA GLY A 94 12.32 8.46 15.86
C GLY A 94 11.81 7.06 15.56
N ASP A 95 10.52 6.82 15.67
CA ASP A 95 9.97 5.50 15.39
C ASP A 95 9.86 5.27 13.89
N THR A 96 10.11 4.03 13.50
CA THR A 96 9.98 3.60 12.12
C THR A 96 9.17 2.31 12.09
N LEU A 97 8.15 2.27 11.24
CA LEU A 97 7.34 1.08 11.04
C LEU A 97 7.77 0.44 9.71
N LYS A 98 8.16 -0.82 9.76
CA LYS A 98 8.60 -1.55 8.57
C LYS A 98 7.51 -2.50 8.10
N VAL A 99 7.68 -3.01 6.88
CA VAL A 99 6.73 -3.98 6.32
C VAL A 99 6.55 -5.17 7.25
N ALA A 100 7.64 -5.65 7.85
CA ALA A 100 7.59 -6.80 8.75
C ALA A 100 6.76 -6.56 10.01
N ASP A 101 6.51 -5.30 10.34
CA ASP A 101 5.71 -4.94 11.53
C ASP A 101 4.22 -4.92 11.26
N LEU A 102 3.81 -5.06 10.01
CA LEU A 102 2.41 -4.98 9.63
C LEU A 102 1.71 -6.32 9.83
N ASP A 103 0.40 -6.25 10.09
CA ASP A 103 -0.38 -7.47 10.29
C ASP A 103 -0.39 -8.36 9.07
N ILE A 104 -0.40 -7.76 7.88
CA ILE A 104 -0.40 -8.52 6.63
C ILE A 104 0.85 -9.39 6.50
N ALA A 105 1.97 -8.92 7.04
CA ALA A 105 3.22 -9.67 6.98
C ALA A 105 3.22 -10.89 7.89
N LYS A 106 2.28 -10.94 8.84
CA LYS A 106 2.17 -12.03 9.80
C LYS A 106 1.13 -13.06 9.37
N ASP A 107 0.41 -12.79 8.30
CA ASP A 107 -0.63 -13.70 7.79
C ASP A 107 0.03 -14.83 7.01
N LYS A 108 -0.29 -16.07 7.41
CA LYS A 108 0.32 -17.25 6.79
C LYS A 108 -0.15 -17.48 5.36
N ASP A 109 -1.33 -16.96 5.02
CA ASP A 109 -1.91 -17.13 3.70
C ASP A 109 -1.44 -16.08 2.71
N ILE A 110 -0.64 -15.14 3.17
CA ILE A 110 -0.14 -14.04 2.33
C ILE A 110 1.38 -14.09 2.29
N GLU A 111 1.91 -14.09 1.09
CA GLU A 111 3.35 -14.04 0.88
C GLU A 111 3.72 -12.62 0.43
N ILE A 112 4.46 -11.91 1.28
CA ILE A 112 4.85 -10.54 0.99
C ILE A 112 5.97 -10.54 -0.04
N MET A 113 5.78 -9.79 -1.13
CA MET A 113 6.79 -9.65 -2.17
C MET A 113 7.62 -8.38 -1.96
N THR A 114 7.06 -7.38 -1.29
CA THR A 114 7.81 -6.19 -0.93
C THR A 114 8.85 -6.54 0.14
N HIS A 115 9.97 -5.86 0.09
CA HIS A 115 11.06 -6.13 1.04
C HIS A 115 10.58 -5.96 2.48
N MET A 116 10.81 -6.96 3.32
CA MET A 116 10.31 -6.94 4.70
C MET A 116 10.97 -5.84 5.53
N ASP A 117 12.18 -5.46 5.18
CA ASP A 117 12.91 -4.40 5.89
C ASP A 117 12.57 -3.00 5.37
N ALA A 118 11.76 -2.89 4.34
CA ALA A 118 11.40 -1.60 3.77
C ALA A 118 10.60 -0.78 4.78
N PRO A 119 10.97 0.48 5.01
CA PRO A 119 10.22 1.32 5.94
C PRO A 119 8.91 1.76 5.31
N VAL A 120 7.83 1.66 6.09
CA VAL A 120 6.50 2.07 5.65
C VAL A 120 6.24 3.51 6.04
N VAL A 121 6.44 3.82 7.32
CA VAL A 121 6.29 5.17 7.85
C VAL A 121 7.38 5.41 8.87
N ASN A 122 7.76 6.67 9.03
CA ASN A 122 8.62 7.06 10.14
C ASN A 122 8.18 8.41 10.68
N VAL A 123 8.65 8.74 11.88
CA VAL A 123 8.35 10.02 12.52
C VAL A 123 9.67 10.75 12.69
N VAL A 124 9.77 11.92 12.06
CA VAL A 124 10.98 12.72 12.08
C VAL A 124 10.72 14.05 12.74
N ALA A 125 11.79 14.76 13.06
CA ALA A 125 11.67 16.08 13.69
C ALA A 125 11.00 17.06 12.72
N PRO A 126 10.19 18.00 13.25
CA PRO A 126 9.54 18.99 12.40
C PRO A 126 10.60 19.86 11.72
N LYS A 127 10.47 20.03 10.41
CA LYS A 127 11.46 20.78 9.64
C LYS A 127 11.43 22.27 9.92
N GLY A 128 10.31 22.78 10.34
CA GLY A 128 10.18 24.21 10.63
C GLY A 128 11.00 24.69 11.79
N ASP A 129 11.41 23.78 12.67
CA ASP A 129 12.19 24.09 13.85
C ASP A 129 13.68 24.00 13.63
N LEU A 130 14.11 23.53 12.45
CA LEU A 130 15.52 23.29 12.18
C LEU A 130 16.13 24.42 11.37
N PRO A 131 17.34 24.88 11.75
CA PRO A 131 18.07 25.75 10.86
C PRO A 131 18.43 24.94 9.63
N VAL A 132 18.38 25.55 8.59
CA VAL A 132 18.54 24.79 7.35
C VAL A 132 19.93 24.26 7.21
N GLU A 133 20.12 23.41 7.37
CA GLU A 133 20.74 22.73 7.09
C GLU A 133 21.17 22.15 6.30
N GLU A 134 20.89 22.11 6.34
CA GLU A 134 20.85 21.69 5.80
C GLU A 134 21.26 21.29 4.92
N GLU A 135 21.46 21.29 4.89
CA GLU A 135 21.39 20.99 4.25
C GLU A 135 21.95 20.73 3.53
N THR A 136 22.27 20.89 3.70
CA THR A 136 22.46 20.72 3.23
C THR A 136 23.02 20.42 2.63
N THR A 137 23.34 20.48 2.80
CA THR A 137 23.55 20.32 2.50
C THR A 137 24.02 19.93 1.77
N GLU A 138 24.35 19.92 1.85
CA GLU A 138 24.49 19.76 1.57
C GLU A 138 24.89 19.60 0.91
N GLU A 139 25.27 19.60 0.96
CA GLU A 139 25.40 19.65 0.75
C GLU A 139 25.81 19.66 0.26
N ASP A 140 26.26 19.75 0.41
CA ASP A 140 26.42 19.94 0.24
C ASP A 140 26.97 19.95 -0.28
N LYS A 141 27.48 20.01 -0.35
CA LYS A 141 27.79 20.15 -0.58
C LYS A 141 28.21 19.95 -0.99
#